data_7d9496e2486ef796bf3a24b5816a1707
#
_entry.id   7d9496e2486ef796bf3a24b5816a1707
#
_cell.length_a   1.000
_cell.length_b   1.000
_cell.length_c   1.000
_cell.angle_alpha   90.00
_cell.angle_beta   90.00
_cell.angle_gamma   90.00
#
_symmetry.space_group_name_H-M   'P 1'
#
loop_
_entity.id
_entity.type
_entity.pdbx_description
1 polymer ?
#
loop_
_entity_poly.entity_id
_entity_poly.type
_entity_poly.pdbx_seq_one_letter_code
_entity_poly.pdbx_strand_id
1 'polypeptide(L)'
;MPYPQNVQMANKVESIIREAGAVPATIAIMDGKIKVGLSKEELEILAKSKPVAKVSMRDLPGVIARKQLGATTVATTMYGAHLAGIRVFVTGGIGGVHRGYEETMDVSADLEELAQTDVVVVCAGAKAILDLPRTMEYLETKGVPVIGYRTDVLPAFFSARSEIKLVERADSADEIAQIVIAKSQLNMRGGVLVVNPIPEAYSLDHIYIDGIIEKAVAAARDKNVTGKEITPFLLSEITAQTGGKSLEANLQLVYNNALLGGQIAVSLAAHTQE
;
A
#
# COMPACT_ATOMS: atom_id res chain seq x y z
N MET A 1 -14.16 0.39 -0.71
CA MET A 1 -15.12 1.52 -0.71
C MET A 1 -16.14 1.32 -1.81
N PRO A 2 -17.42 1.57 -1.57
CA PRO A 2 -18.44 1.52 -2.61
C PRO A 2 -18.34 2.73 -3.56
N TYR A 3 -18.97 2.59 -4.74
CA TYR A 3 -19.19 3.72 -5.63
C TYR A 3 -20.23 4.69 -5.00
N PRO A 4 -20.10 6.01 -5.08
CA PRO A 4 -19.08 6.78 -5.82
C PRO A 4 -17.80 7.11 -5.00
N GLN A 5 -17.72 6.73 -3.74
CA GLN A 5 -16.61 7.11 -2.84
C GLN A 5 -15.24 6.63 -3.33
N ASN A 6 -15.18 5.46 -3.96
CA ASN A 6 -13.94 4.92 -4.54
C ASN A 6 -13.37 5.82 -5.64
N VAL A 7 -14.21 6.34 -6.56
CA VAL A 7 -13.80 7.28 -7.61
C VAL A 7 -13.40 8.62 -7.03
N GLN A 8 -14.19 9.14 -6.07
CA GLN A 8 -13.89 10.41 -5.41
C GLN A 8 -12.51 10.38 -4.73
N MET A 9 -12.20 9.26 -4.04
CA MET A 9 -10.88 9.06 -3.43
C MET A 9 -9.78 9.03 -4.49
N ALA A 10 -9.94 8.26 -5.56
CA ALA A 10 -8.93 8.16 -6.61
C ALA A 10 -8.66 9.52 -7.27
N ASN A 11 -9.70 10.27 -7.63
CA ASN A 11 -9.57 11.62 -8.17
C ASN A 11 -8.86 12.58 -7.20
N LYS A 12 -9.17 12.50 -5.90
CA LYS A 12 -8.51 13.33 -4.89
C LYS A 12 -7.03 12.98 -4.74
N VAL A 13 -6.68 11.69 -4.75
CA VAL A 13 -5.28 11.22 -4.73
C VAL A 13 -4.51 11.76 -5.95
N GLU A 14 -5.09 11.65 -7.14
CA GLU A 14 -4.47 12.20 -8.35
C GLU A 14 -4.28 13.72 -8.29
N SER A 15 -5.25 14.47 -7.75
CA SER A 15 -5.15 15.92 -7.56
C SER A 15 -3.97 16.27 -6.62
N ILE A 16 -3.86 15.59 -5.48
CA ILE A 16 -2.78 15.81 -4.51
C ILE A 16 -1.41 15.55 -5.15
N ILE A 17 -1.26 14.47 -5.92
CA ILE A 17 -0.01 14.15 -6.60
C ILE A 17 0.35 15.22 -7.64
N ARG A 18 -0.64 15.72 -8.41
CA ARG A 18 -0.41 16.82 -9.39
C ARG A 18 -0.04 18.13 -8.69
N GLU A 19 -0.70 18.47 -7.60
CA GLU A 19 -0.40 19.64 -6.76
C GLU A 19 1.02 19.57 -6.18
N ALA A 20 1.51 18.35 -5.88
CA ALA A 20 2.89 18.12 -5.46
C ALA A 20 3.92 18.22 -6.62
N GLY A 21 3.49 18.39 -7.86
CA GLY A 21 4.35 18.54 -9.05
C GLY A 21 4.68 17.23 -9.78
N ALA A 22 4.06 16.12 -9.42
CA ALA A 22 4.25 14.82 -10.07
C ALA A 22 3.07 14.44 -10.98
N VAL A 23 3.26 13.46 -11.85
CA VAL A 23 2.23 12.93 -12.76
C VAL A 23 1.68 11.63 -12.19
N PRO A 24 0.41 11.59 -11.76
CA PRO A 24 -0.20 10.36 -11.26
C PRO A 24 -0.54 9.40 -12.40
N ALA A 25 -0.44 8.10 -12.13
CA ALA A 25 -0.81 7.04 -13.06
C ALA A 25 -1.49 5.89 -12.29
N THR A 26 -2.82 5.90 -12.25
CA THR A 26 -3.60 4.78 -11.69
C THR A 26 -3.43 3.53 -12.55
N ILE A 27 -3.16 2.37 -11.92
CA ILE A 27 -2.86 1.11 -12.61
C ILE A 27 -3.98 0.10 -12.38
N ALA A 28 -4.41 -0.57 -13.46
CA ALA A 28 -5.39 -1.67 -13.43
C ALA A 28 -5.16 -2.65 -14.58
N ILE A 29 -5.91 -3.75 -14.57
CA ILE A 29 -5.95 -4.71 -15.66
C ILE A 29 -7.25 -4.52 -16.44
N MET A 30 -7.14 -4.19 -17.73
CA MET A 30 -8.28 -3.99 -18.64
C MET A 30 -7.93 -4.51 -20.04
N ASP A 31 -8.89 -5.09 -20.72
CA ASP A 31 -8.76 -5.53 -22.12
C ASP A 31 -7.55 -6.46 -22.39
N GLY A 32 -7.20 -7.28 -21.40
CA GLY A 32 -6.05 -8.19 -21.49
C GLY A 32 -4.68 -7.51 -21.40
N LYS A 33 -4.61 -6.33 -20.78
CA LYS A 33 -3.37 -5.56 -20.62
C LYS A 33 -3.27 -4.96 -19.23
N ILE A 34 -2.04 -4.73 -18.77
CA ILE A 34 -1.77 -3.81 -17.66
C ILE A 34 -1.89 -2.40 -18.24
N LYS A 35 -2.85 -1.65 -17.74
CA LYS A 35 -3.01 -0.23 -18.08
C LYS A 35 -2.38 0.63 -17.01
N VAL A 36 -1.57 1.59 -17.43
CA VAL A 36 -0.86 2.54 -16.56
C VAL A 36 -1.30 3.95 -16.95
N GLY A 37 -1.92 4.66 -16.02
CA GLY A 37 -2.56 5.94 -16.28
C GLY A 37 -3.96 5.75 -16.88
N LEU A 38 -4.95 5.40 -16.03
CA LEU A 38 -6.34 5.26 -16.46
C LEU A 38 -6.94 6.61 -16.84
N SER A 39 -7.74 6.64 -17.91
CA SER A 39 -8.61 7.79 -18.18
C SER A 39 -9.72 7.90 -17.14
N LYS A 40 -10.43 9.03 -17.11
CA LYS A 40 -11.59 9.20 -16.21
C LYS A 40 -12.68 8.16 -16.49
N GLU A 41 -12.91 7.85 -17.76
CA GLU A 41 -13.90 6.86 -18.20
C GLU A 41 -13.48 5.46 -17.77
N GLU A 42 -12.20 5.10 -17.91
CA GLU A 42 -11.65 3.82 -17.48
C GLU A 42 -11.72 3.64 -15.96
N LEU A 43 -11.44 4.71 -15.21
CA LEU A 43 -11.55 4.73 -13.76
C LEU A 43 -13.02 4.50 -13.33
N GLU A 44 -13.97 5.17 -14.00
CA GLU A 44 -15.41 4.97 -13.77
C GLU A 44 -15.86 3.53 -14.09
N ILE A 45 -15.38 2.95 -15.20
CA ILE A 45 -15.64 1.55 -15.56
C ILE A 45 -15.15 0.63 -14.45
N LEU A 46 -13.88 0.77 -14.03
CA LEU A 46 -13.29 -0.04 -12.96
C LEU A 46 -14.09 0.05 -11.67
N ALA A 47 -14.52 1.25 -11.30
CA ALA A 47 -15.20 1.52 -10.04
C ALA A 47 -16.63 1.00 -9.96
N LYS A 48 -17.34 0.96 -11.10
CA LYS A 48 -18.75 0.54 -11.20
C LYS A 48 -18.92 -0.93 -11.51
N SER A 49 -17.92 -1.54 -12.18
CA SER A 49 -18.06 -2.92 -12.67
C SER A 49 -18.09 -3.95 -11.55
N LYS A 50 -18.86 -5.01 -11.79
CA LYS A 50 -18.89 -6.21 -10.94
C LYS A 50 -19.12 -7.43 -11.85
N PRO A 51 -18.33 -8.51 -11.72
CA PRO A 51 -17.19 -8.65 -10.82
C PRO A 51 -15.93 -7.95 -11.32
N VAL A 52 -15.09 -7.49 -10.40
CA VAL A 52 -13.70 -7.06 -10.66
C VAL A 52 -12.77 -8.03 -9.93
N ALA A 53 -11.84 -8.64 -10.65
CA ALA A 53 -10.89 -9.57 -10.06
C ALA A 53 -9.90 -8.82 -9.14
N LYS A 54 -9.63 -9.34 -7.94
CA LYS A 54 -8.48 -8.92 -7.12
C LYS A 54 -7.24 -9.65 -7.64
N VAL A 55 -6.34 -8.92 -8.30
CA VAL A 55 -5.22 -9.48 -9.04
C VAL A 55 -3.93 -9.33 -8.27
N SER A 56 -3.38 -10.44 -7.79
CA SER A 56 -2.00 -10.56 -7.33
C SER A 56 -1.13 -11.18 -8.43
N MET A 57 0.18 -11.27 -8.22
CA MET A 57 1.12 -11.76 -9.23
C MET A 57 0.73 -13.11 -9.84
N ARG A 58 0.32 -14.07 -9.03
CA ARG A 58 -0.12 -15.40 -9.51
C ARG A 58 -1.37 -15.38 -10.38
N ASP A 59 -2.20 -14.34 -10.25
CA ASP A 59 -3.48 -14.22 -10.97
C ASP A 59 -3.31 -13.53 -12.32
N LEU A 60 -2.25 -12.71 -12.43
CA LEU A 60 -2.04 -11.82 -13.56
C LEU A 60 -2.10 -12.50 -14.93
N PRO A 61 -1.40 -13.64 -15.19
CA PRO A 61 -1.46 -14.30 -16.49
C PRO A 61 -2.87 -14.75 -16.86
N GLY A 62 -3.61 -15.32 -15.89
CA GLY A 62 -4.96 -15.81 -16.11
C GLY A 62 -5.98 -14.70 -16.39
N VAL A 63 -5.87 -13.57 -15.66
CA VAL A 63 -6.75 -12.41 -15.84
C VAL A 63 -6.50 -11.73 -17.19
N ILE A 64 -5.24 -11.59 -17.58
CA ILE A 64 -4.85 -11.05 -18.89
C ILE A 64 -5.34 -11.94 -20.02
N ALA A 65 -5.07 -13.24 -19.96
CA ALA A 65 -5.45 -14.19 -21.03
C ALA A 65 -6.97 -14.23 -21.25
N ARG A 66 -7.75 -14.10 -20.18
CA ARG A 66 -9.23 -14.06 -20.25
C ARG A 66 -9.80 -12.67 -20.46
N LYS A 67 -8.96 -11.65 -20.63
CA LYS A 67 -9.36 -10.24 -20.79
C LYS A 67 -10.31 -9.75 -19.69
N GLN A 68 -10.15 -10.25 -18.47
CA GLN A 68 -10.98 -9.87 -17.34
C GLN A 68 -10.56 -8.48 -16.80
N LEU A 69 -11.53 -7.79 -16.22
CA LEU A 69 -11.26 -6.56 -15.48
C LEU A 69 -10.65 -6.90 -14.11
N GLY A 70 -9.54 -6.23 -13.75
CA GLY A 70 -8.80 -6.52 -12.54
C GLY A 70 -8.31 -5.27 -11.80
N ALA A 71 -8.52 -5.28 -10.48
CA ALA A 71 -7.92 -4.33 -9.55
C ALA A 71 -6.64 -4.96 -8.98
N THR A 72 -5.53 -4.23 -9.07
CA THR A 72 -4.20 -4.70 -8.70
C THR A 72 -3.95 -4.64 -7.19
N THR A 73 -3.26 -5.65 -6.63
CA THR A 73 -2.67 -5.57 -5.30
C THR A 73 -1.42 -4.69 -5.33
N VAL A 74 -0.81 -4.44 -4.16
CA VAL A 74 0.48 -3.72 -4.09
C VAL A 74 1.52 -4.40 -4.97
N ALA A 75 1.71 -5.71 -4.86
CA ALA A 75 2.65 -6.46 -5.70
C ALA A 75 2.43 -6.22 -7.19
N THR A 76 1.21 -6.41 -7.67
CA THR A 76 0.91 -6.27 -9.10
C THR A 76 1.00 -4.81 -9.56
N THR A 77 0.71 -3.85 -8.68
CA THR A 77 0.89 -2.41 -8.98
C THR A 77 2.37 -2.06 -9.09
N MET A 78 3.22 -2.55 -8.17
CA MET A 78 4.67 -2.38 -8.25
C MET A 78 5.24 -2.94 -9.54
N TYR A 79 4.85 -4.15 -9.91
CA TYR A 79 5.26 -4.79 -11.16
C TYR A 79 4.87 -3.96 -12.39
N GLY A 80 3.60 -3.49 -12.44
CA GLY A 80 3.11 -2.64 -13.53
C GLY A 80 3.81 -1.27 -13.58
N ALA A 81 4.08 -0.66 -12.43
CA ALA A 81 4.82 0.58 -12.30
C ALA A 81 6.26 0.44 -12.83
N HIS A 82 6.95 -0.62 -12.41
CA HIS A 82 8.32 -0.93 -12.86
C HIS A 82 8.39 -1.10 -14.38
N LEU A 83 7.48 -1.86 -14.99
CA LEU A 83 7.40 -2.03 -16.44
C LEU A 83 7.20 -0.72 -17.19
N ALA A 84 6.56 0.26 -16.57
CA ALA A 84 6.33 1.60 -17.14
C ALA A 84 7.42 2.62 -16.78
N GLY A 85 8.48 2.22 -16.09
CA GLY A 85 9.55 3.11 -15.64
C GLY A 85 9.15 4.04 -14.49
N ILE A 86 8.05 3.75 -13.79
CA ILE A 86 7.58 4.52 -12.64
C ILE A 86 8.37 4.07 -11.41
N ARG A 87 9.01 5.02 -10.74
CA ARG A 87 9.89 4.75 -9.59
C ARG A 87 9.21 4.88 -8.23
N VAL A 88 8.07 5.55 -8.13
CA VAL A 88 7.36 5.80 -6.87
C VAL A 88 5.93 5.33 -6.97
N PHE A 89 5.51 4.53 -6.01
CA PHE A 89 4.14 4.03 -5.87
C PHE A 89 3.58 4.41 -4.50
N VAL A 90 2.33 4.87 -4.47
CA VAL A 90 1.63 5.27 -3.26
C VAL A 90 0.46 4.33 -2.98
N THR A 91 0.33 3.88 -1.74
CA THR A 91 -0.79 3.08 -1.28
C THR A 91 -1.18 3.44 0.15
N GLY A 92 -2.31 2.95 0.65
CA GLY A 92 -2.67 3.12 2.05
C GLY A 92 -1.77 2.30 2.97
N GLY A 93 -1.58 1.02 2.65
CA GLY A 93 -0.75 0.09 3.41
C GLY A 93 -0.47 -1.18 2.62
N ILE A 94 0.66 -1.79 2.90
CA ILE A 94 1.07 -3.06 2.29
C ILE A 94 0.40 -4.27 2.95
N GLY A 95 0.42 -5.40 2.27
CA GLY A 95 0.24 -6.71 2.88
C GLY A 95 1.47 -7.09 3.72
N GLY A 96 1.37 -8.19 4.43
CA GLY A 96 2.43 -8.65 5.33
C GLY A 96 2.22 -10.11 5.72
N VAL A 97 2.81 -10.50 6.82
CA VAL A 97 2.58 -11.82 7.45
C VAL A 97 1.24 -11.77 8.16
N HIS A 98 0.37 -12.76 7.93
CA HIS A 98 -0.93 -12.83 8.58
C HIS A 98 -0.83 -13.36 10.02
N ARG A 99 -1.71 -12.88 10.89
CA ARG A 99 -1.85 -13.44 12.26
C ARG A 99 -2.23 -14.92 12.17
N GLY A 100 -1.56 -15.78 12.91
CA GLY A 100 -1.70 -17.23 12.80
C GLY A 100 -0.87 -17.85 11.67
N TYR A 101 0.19 -17.19 11.26
CA TYR A 101 1.15 -17.66 10.27
C TYR A 101 1.68 -19.07 10.55
N GLU A 102 1.87 -19.41 11.81
CA GLU A 102 2.37 -20.72 12.26
C GLU A 102 1.53 -21.90 11.75
N GLU A 103 0.23 -21.67 11.55
CA GLU A 103 -0.71 -22.69 11.07
C GLU A 103 -0.96 -22.57 9.56
N THR A 104 -0.98 -21.33 9.05
CA THR A 104 -1.46 -21.06 7.69
C THR A 104 -0.34 -20.83 6.68
N MET A 105 0.83 -20.41 7.14
CA MET A 105 1.94 -19.91 6.32
C MET A 105 1.50 -18.78 5.36
N ASP A 106 0.46 -18.01 5.72
CA ASP A 106 -0.10 -16.96 4.88
C ASP A 106 0.75 -15.69 4.94
N VAL A 107 1.48 -15.44 3.86
CA VAL A 107 2.33 -14.26 3.65
C VAL A 107 1.91 -13.58 2.35
N SER A 108 1.77 -12.27 2.39
CA SER A 108 1.42 -11.49 1.22
C SER A 108 2.55 -11.48 0.17
N ALA A 109 2.18 -11.66 -1.09
CA ALA A 109 3.10 -11.48 -2.21
C ALA A 109 3.69 -10.06 -2.30
N ASP A 110 3.12 -9.08 -1.60
CA ASP A 110 3.65 -7.72 -1.54
C ASP A 110 5.07 -7.69 -0.98
N LEU A 111 5.38 -8.56 0.00
CA LEU A 111 6.71 -8.62 0.61
C LEU A 111 7.75 -9.19 -0.36
N GLU A 112 7.38 -10.21 -1.15
CA GLU A 112 8.27 -10.77 -2.18
C GLU A 112 8.51 -9.76 -3.32
N GLU A 113 7.47 -9.01 -3.70
CA GLU A 113 7.61 -8.01 -4.75
C GLU A 113 8.49 -6.84 -4.29
N LEU A 114 8.35 -6.40 -3.04
CA LEU A 114 9.26 -5.42 -2.42
C LEU A 114 10.72 -5.89 -2.47
N ALA A 115 10.97 -7.18 -2.31
CA ALA A 115 12.32 -7.74 -2.33
C ALA A 115 12.97 -7.77 -3.72
N GLN A 116 12.21 -7.69 -4.81
CA GLN A 116 12.73 -7.92 -6.16
C GLN A 116 12.51 -6.77 -7.15
N THR A 117 11.51 -5.92 -6.92
CA THR A 117 11.09 -4.88 -7.88
C THR A 117 11.51 -3.51 -7.40
N ASP A 118 12.32 -2.80 -8.18
CA ASP A 118 12.89 -1.49 -7.86
C ASP A 118 11.85 -0.36 -8.00
N VAL A 119 11.00 -0.25 -6.96
CA VAL A 119 9.99 0.80 -6.82
C VAL A 119 9.95 1.24 -5.36
N VAL A 120 9.93 2.54 -5.11
CA VAL A 120 9.69 3.11 -3.79
C VAL A 120 8.21 3.02 -3.46
N VAL A 121 7.85 2.36 -2.37
CA VAL A 121 6.46 2.23 -1.92
C VAL A 121 6.23 3.11 -0.71
N VAL A 122 5.35 4.11 -0.84
CA VAL A 122 4.95 5.02 0.24
C VAL A 122 3.62 4.58 0.81
N CYS A 123 3.58 4.30 2.12
CA CYS A 123 2.38 3.79 2.80
C CYS A 123 2.36 4.13 4.29
N ALA A 124 1.27 3.86 4.98
CA ALA A 124 1.17 4.00 6.45
C ALA A 124 1.60 2.70 7.20
N GLY A 125 2.54 1.96 6.64
CA GLY A 125 2.99 0.67 7.15
C GLY A 125 2.18 -0.51 6.59
N ALA A 126 2.34 -1.68 7.21
CA ALA A 126 1.49 -2.83 6.91
C ALA A 126 0.08 -2.62 7.50
N LYS A 127 -0.94 -3.19 6.85
CA LYS A 127 -2.33 -3.09 7.34
C LYS A 127 -2.43 -3.61 8.77
N ALA A 128 -3.15 -2.91 9.62
CA ALA A 128 -3.25 -3.18 11.06
C ALA A 128 -3.76 -4.61 11.43
N ILE A 129 -4.41 -5.30 10.48
CA ILE A 129 -4.89 -6.67 10.62
C ILE A 129 -3.78 -7.73 10.59
N LEU A 130 -2.56 -7.33 10.23
CA LEU A 130 -1.41 -8.20 10.03
C LEU A 130 -0.56 -8.32 11.30
N ASP A 131 0.37 -9.26 11.30
CA ASP A 131 1.41 -9.42 12.31
C ASP A 131 2.58 -8.48 11.97
N LEU A 132 2.59 -7.31 12.60
CA LEU A 132 3.57 -6.27 12.29
C LEU A 132 5.01 -6.69 12.64
N PRO A 133 5.30 -7.29 13.81
CA PRO A 133 6.64 -7.77 14.13
C PRO A 133 7.17 -8.76 13.10
N ARG A 134 6.40 -9.80 12.76
CA ARG A 134 6.82 -10.79 11.75
C ARG A 134 6.95 -10.20 10.36
N THR A 135 6.14 -9.22 10.02
CA THR A 135 6.25 -8.51 8.75
C THR A 135 7.58 -7.76 8.66
N MET A 136 8.01 -7.11 9.74
CA MET A 136 9.31 -6.43 9.78
C MET A 136 10.48 -7.40 9.69
N GLU A 137 10.47 -8.50 10.43
CA GLU A 137 11.48 -9.57 10.34
C GLU A 137 11.58 -10.16 8.92
N TYR A 138 10.43 -10.31 8.25
CA TYR A 138 10.43 -10.79 6.87
C TYR A 138 11.08 -9.79 5.90
N LEU A 139 10.75 -8.51 6.03
CA LEU A 139 11.36 -7.44 5.22
C LEU A 139 12.87 -7.34 5.46
N GLU A 140 13.31 -7.43 6.71
CA GLU A 140 14.74 -7.46 7.07
C GLU A 140 15.44 -8.63 6.41
N THR A 141 14.91 -9.85 6.55
CA THR A 141 15.46 -11.07 5.93
C THR A 141 15.58 -10.94 4.41
N LYS A 142 14.64 -10.22 3.78
CA LYS A 142 14.65 -9.96 2.33
C LYS A 142 15.55 -8.78 1.93
N GLY A 143 16.15 -8.08 2.88
CA GLY A 143 17.00 -6.92 2.63
C GLY A 143 16.25 -5.70 2.09
N VAL A 144 14.97 -5.55 2.41
CA VAL A 144 14.15 -4.40 2.00
C VAL A 144 14.37 -3.24 2.97
N PRO A 145 14.94 -2.11 2.54
CA PRO A 145 15.06 -0.93 3.40
C PRO A 145 13.69 -0.40 3.79
N VAL A 146 13.48 -0.16 5.10
CA VAL A 146 12.27 0.44 5.64
C VAL A 146 12.63 1.78 6.26
N ILE A 147 12.14 2.88 5.67
CA ILE A 147 12.46 4.25 6.08
C ILE A 147 11.25 4.88 6.73
N GLY A 148 11.40 5.31 7.99
CA GLY A 148 10.39 6.10 8.69
C GLY A 148 10.43 7.55 8.26
N TYR A 149 9.36 8.07 7.66
CA TYR A 149 9.27 9.51 7.38
C TYR A 149 8.87 10.26 8.65
N ARG A 150 9.83 11.03 9.21
CA ARG A 150 9.69 11.80 10.46
C ARG A 150 9.23 10.95 11.65
N THR A 151 9.58 9.68 11.67
CA THR A 151 9.24 8.75 12.74
C THR A 151 10.36 7.75 12.99
N ASP A 152 10.59 7.41 14.27
CA ASP A 152 11.52 6.39 14.71
C ASP A 152 10.84 5.05 15.02
N VAL A 153 9.50 4.99 14.80
CA VAL A 153 8.71 3.79 15.04
C VAL A 153 7.83 3.48 13.85
N LEU A 154 7.54 2.20 13.63
CA LEU A 154 6.65 1.75 12.56
C LEU A 154 5.23 2.27 12.82
N PRO A 155 4.61 3.01 11.90
CA PRO A 155 3.18 3.31 12.02
C PRO A 155 2.35 2.05 11.84
N ALA A 156 1.26 1.94 12.59
CA ALA A 156 0.36 0.78 12.61
C ALA A 156 -0.93 1.03 11.80
N PHE A 157 -0.80 1.60 10.60
CA PHE A 157 -1.86 1.90 9.67
C PHE A 157 -2.89 2.92 10.22
N PHE A 158 -3.83 2.47 11.09
CA PHE A 158 -4.81 3.35 11.73
C PHE A 158 -4.26 4.16 12.90
N SER A 159 -3.10 3.78 13.42
CA SER A 159 -2.41 4.46 14.50
C SER A 159 -1.07 5.01 14.00
N ALA A 160 -0.75 6.25 14.39
CA ALA A 160 0.49 6.90 13.98
C ALA A 160 1.74 6.20 14.53
N ARG A 161 1.61 5.40 15.59
CA ARG A 161 2.72 4.77 16.30
C ARG A 161 2.43 3.32 16.64
N SER A 162 3.49 2.52 16.71
CA SER A 162 3.56 1.22 17.35
C SER A 162 4.78 1.16 18.27
N GLU A 163 5.02 0.03 18.91
CA GLU A 163 6.22 -0.18 19.73
C GLU A 163 7.43 -0.67 18.92
N ILE A 164 7.28 -0.88 17.62
CA ILE A 164 8.33 -1.40 16.75
C ILE A 164 9.23 -0.24 16.32
N LYS A 165 10.50 -0.29 16.71
CA LYS A 165 11.49 0.72 16.32
C LYS A 165 11.94 0.49 14.88
N LEU A 166 12.20 1.60 14.18
CA LEU A 166 12.83 1.62 12.87
C LEU A 166 14.31 1.95 12.99
N VAL A 167 15.11 1.35 12.14
CA VAL A 167 16.57 1.59 12.07
C VAL A 167 16.86 2.86 11.28
N GLU A 168 16.06 3.13 10.23
CA GLU A 168 16.28 4.25 9.31
C GLU A 168 15.14 5.26 9.41
N ARG A 169 15.50 6.53 9.49
CA ARG A 169 14.59 7.68 9.51
C ARG A 169 15.07 8.73 8.51
N ALA A 170 14.15 9.36 7.84
CA ALA A 170 14.38 10.52 7.00
C ALA A 170 13.36 11.62 7.33
N ASP A 171 13.82 12.87 7.35
CA ASP A 171 12.99 14.01 7.74
C ASP A 171 12.51 14.85 6.55
N SER A 172 12.97 14.51 5.33
CA SER A 172 12.57 15.17 4.08
C SER A 172 12.41 14.17 2.92
N ALA A 173 11.64 14.56 1.91
CA ALA A 173 11.51 13.80 0.66
C ALA A 173 12.85 13.72 -0.11
N ASP A 174 13.68 14.75 0.02
CA ASP A 174 15.00 14.79 -0.60
C ASP A 174 15.96 13.77 0.02
N GLU A 175 16.00 13.67 1.33
CA GLU A 175 16.79 12.67 2.05
C GLU A 175 16.38 11.24 1.65
N ILE A 176 15.08 10.96 1.51
CA ILE A 176 14.59 9.68 0.98
C ILE A 176 15.10 9.47 -0.46
N ALA A 177 15.02 10.48 -1.32
CA ALA A 177 15.51 10.39 -2.69
C ALA A 177 17.01 10.08 -2.73
N GLN A 178 17.83 10.71 -1.89
CA GLN A 178 19.26 10.43 -1.80
C GLN A 178 19.54 8.99 -1.36
N ILE A 179 18.81 8.44 -0.38
CA ILE A 179 18.93 7.03 0.04
C ILE A 179 18.59 6.09 -1.13
N VAL A 180 17.52 6.37 -1.87
CA VAL A 180 17.11 5.57 -3.05
C VAL A 180 18.16 5.62 -4.15
N ILE A 181 18.77 6.76 -4.40
CA ILE A 181 19.84 6.94 -5.37
C ILE A 181 21.09 6.17 -4.95
N ALA A 182 21.50 6.27 -3.69
CA ALA A 182 22.64 5.52 -3.16
C ALA A 182 22.42 4.01 -3.31
N LYS A 183 21.20 3.51 -3.01
CA LYS A 183 20.83 2.11 -3.25
C LYS A 183 20.97 1.73 -4.73
N SER A 184 20.51 2.57 -5.64
CA SER A 184 20.60 2.34 -7.09
C SER A 184 22.06 2.30 -7.56
N GLN A 185 22.92 3.21 -7.06
CA GLN A 185 24.36 3.24 -7.37
C GLN A 185 25.09 1.97 -6.92
N LEU A 186 24.61 1.34 -5.85
CA LEU A 186 25.13 0.05 -5.36
C LEU A 186 24.57 -1.14 -6.16
N ASN A 187 23.72 -0.92 -7.16
CA ASN A 187 23.05 -1.97 -7.93
C ASN A 187 22.25 -2.97 -7.06
N MET A 188 21.77 -2.52 -5.92
CA MET A 188 20.95 -3.34 -5.04
C MET A 188 19.56 -3.53 -5.63
N ARG A 189 19.09 -4.77 -5.70
CA ARG A 189 17.75 -5.12 -6.19
C ARG A 189 16.67 -4.79 -5.16
N GLY A 190 15.42 -4.84 -5.62
CA GLY A 190 14.23 -4.65 -4.80
C GLY A 190 13.87 -3.18 -4.58
N GLY A 191 12.74 -2.97 -3.95
CA GLY A 191 12.20 -1.65 -3.64
C GLY A 191 12.71 -1.06 -2.33
N VAL A 192 12.11 0.07 -1.98
CA VAL A 192 12.27 0.74 -0.69
C VAL A 192 10.88 0.97 -0.12
N LEU A 193 10.67 0.61 1.13
CA LEU A 193 9.43 0.88 1.84
C LEU A 193 9.57 2.17 2.65
N VAL A 194 8.80 3.19 2.31
CA VAL A 194 8.71 4.43 3.08
C VAL A 194 7.42 4.41 3.89
N VAL A 195 7.56 4.43 5.20
CA VAL A 195 6.42 4.41 6.11
C VAL A 195 6.15 5.82 6.65
N ASN A 196 4.95 6.31 6.35
CA ASN A 196 4.48 7.67 6.64
C ASN A 196 3.31 7.58 7.63
N PRO A 197 3.47 8.04 8.88
CA PRO A 197 2.40 7.97 9.87
C PRO A 197 1.14 8.69 9.40
N ILE A 198 -0.02 8.11 9.74
CA ILE A 198 -1.30 8.82 9.62
C ILE A 198 -1.23 10.16 10.37
N PRO A 199 -1.81 11.25 9.84
CA PRO A 199 -1.86 12.51 10.57
C PRO A 199 -2.51 12.34 11.95
N GLU A 200 -1.93 12.91 12.98
CA GLU A 200 -2.30 12.71 14.39
C GLU A 200 -3.79 12.98 14.65
N ALA A 201 -4.37 13.96 13.96
CA ALA A 201 -5.79 14.31 14.07
C ALA A 201 -6.76 13.18 13.65
N TYR A 202 -6.28 12.21 12.90
CA TYR A 202 -7.07 11.07 12.38
C TYR A 202 -6.54 9.73 12.90
N SER A 203 -5.49 9.76 13.72
CA SER A 203 -4.93 8.57 14.35
C SER A 203 -5.92 8.00 15.36
N LEU A 204 -6.16 6.69 15.28
CA LEU A 204 -6.96 5.99 16.27
C LEU A 204 -6.07 5.51 17.40
N ASP A 205 -6.62 5.46 18.61
CA ASP A 205 -5.92 4.88 19.76
C ASP A 205 -5.56 3.43 19.47
N HIS A 206 -4.29 3.07 19.71
CA HIS A 206 -3.74 1.76 19.35
C HIS A 206 -4.43 0.62 20.10
N ILE A 207 -4.66 0.78 21.39
CA ILE A 207 -5.28 -0.25 22.23
C ILE A 207 -6.74 -0.46 21.82
N TYR A 208 -7.45 0.64 21.57
CA TYR A 208 -8.84 0.60 21.11
C TYR A 208 -8.99 -0.12 19.76
N ILE A 209 -8.17 0.24 18.78
CA ILE A 209 -8.29 -0.35 17.44
C ILE A 209 -7.81 -1.80 17.41
N ASP A 210 -6.81 -2.16 18.19
CA ASP A 210 -6.30 -3.54 18.26
C ASP A 210 -7.36 -4.50 18.84
N GLY A 211 -8.08 -4.07 19.89
CA GLY A 211 -9.21 -4.85 20.42
C GLY A 211 -10.37 -5.03 19.43
N ILE A 212 -10.59 -4.08 18.52
CA ILE A 212 -11.56 -4.24 17.43
C ILE A 212 -11.04 -5.20 16.36
N ILE A 213 -9.76 -5.12 16.02
CA ILE A 213 -9.13 -6.02 15.06
C ILE A 213 -9.19 -7.47 15.56
N GLU A 214 -8.90 -7.74 16.83
CA GLU A 214 -8.99 -9.08 17.42
C GLU A 214 -10.40 -9.66 17.28
N LYS A 215 -11.43 -8.87 17.57
CA LYS A 215 -12.83 -9.29 17.37
C LYS A 215 -13.15 -9.58 15.90
N ALA A 216 -12.68 -8.75 14.99
CA ALA A 216 -12.88 -8.97 13.56
C ALA A 216 -12.17 -10.24 13.07
N VAL A 217 -10.95 -10.52 13.56
CA VAL A 217 -10.20 -11.74 13.25
C VAL A 217 -10.92 -12.97 13.79
N ALA A 218 -11.43 -12.94 15.02
CA ALA A 218 -12.25 -14.02 15.58
C ALA A 218 -13.50 -14.27 14.72
N ALA A 219 -14.23 -13.21 14.34
CA ALA A 219 -15.40 -13.32 13.47
C ALA A 219 -15.07 -13.90 12.07
N ALA A 220 -13.89 -13.61 11.52
CA ALA A 220 -13.44 -14.20 10.27
C ALA A 220 -13.21 -15.72 10.40
N ARG A 221 -12.61 -16.16 11.51
CA ARG A 221 -12.42 -17.59 11.83
C ARG A 221 -13.75 -18.31 11.99
N ASP A 222 -14.67 -17.77 12.76
CA ASP A 222 -16.01 -18.33 12.99
C ASP A 222 -16.81 -18.52 11.70
N LYS A 223 -16.64 -17.57 10.75
CA LYS A 223 -17.28 -17.60 9.44
C LYS A 223 -16.49 -18.36 8.36
N ASN A 224 -15.35 -18.98 8.73
CA ASN A 224 -14.46 -19.68 7.79
C ASN A 224 -14.04 -18.84 6.58
N VAL A 225 -13.81 -17.53 6.78
CA VAL A 225 -13.32 -16.63 5.72
C VAL A 225 -11.85 -16.92 5.47
N THR A 226 -11.47 -17.22 4.22
CA THR A 226 -10.11 -17.62 3.87
C THR A 226 -9.56 -16.89 2.66
N GLY A 227 -8.24 -16.90 2.48
CA GLY A 227 -7.55 -16.42 1.29
C GLY A 227 -7.83 -14.95 1.00
N LYS A 228 -8.19 -14.65 -0.26
CA LYS A 228 -8.35 -13.27 -0.74
C LYS A 228 -9.48 -12.48 -0.07
N GLU A 229 -10.45 -13.17 0.53
CA GLU A 229 -11.62 -12.57 1.17
C GLU A 229 -11.33 -12.08 2.59
N ILE A 230 -10.24 -12.53 3.24
CA ILE A 230 -9.91 -12.15 4.63
C ILE A 230 -9.78 -10.63 4.77
N THR A 231 -8.93 -10.01 3.97
CA THR A 231 -8.66 -8.56 4.08
C THR A 231 -9.91 -7.70 3.85
N PRO A 232 -10.71 -7.91 2.77
CA PRO A 232 -11.96 -7.17 2.58
C PRO A 232 -12.95 -7.36 3.73
N PHE A 233 -13.10 -8.59 4.22
CA PHE A 233 -13.97 -8.91 5.34
C PHE A 233 -13.54 -8.15 6.61
N LEU A 234 -12.26 -8.26 7.01
CA LEU A 234 -11.76 -7.61 8.21
C LEU A 234 -11.91 -6.09 8.15
N LEU A 235 -11.58 -5.46 7.03
CA LEU A 235 -11.74 -4.01 6.87
C LEU A 235 -13.22 -3.58 6.96
N SER A 236 -14.14 -4.39 6.45
CA SER A 236 -15.57 -4.13 6.56
C SER A 236 -16.07 -4.21 8.00
N GLU A 237 -15.68 -5.27 8.73
CA GLU A 237 -16.04 -5.47 10.15
C GLU A 237 -15.47 -4.33 11.02
N ILE A 238 -14.21 -3.96 10.81
CA ILE A 238 -13.56 -2.85 11.54
C ILE A 238 -14.30 -1.53 11.25
N THR A 239 -14.70 -1.28 10.00
CA THR A 239 -15.45 -0.08 9.64
C THR A 239 -16.80 -0.03 10.36
N ALA A 240 -17.52 -1.14 10.42
CA ALA A 240 -18.79 -1.22 11.13
C ALA A 240 -18.61 -1.00 12.64
N GLN A 241 -17.62 -1.65 13.27
CA GLN A 241 -17.37 -1.54 14.70
C GLN A 241 -16.83 -0.18 15.15
N THR A 242 -16.15 0.56 14.25
CA THR A 242 -15.67 1.92 14.53
C THR A 242 -16.65 3.04 14.17
N GLY A 243 -17.87 2.69 13.73
CA GLY A 243 -18.85 3.68 13.27
C GLY A 243 -18.33 4.54 12.09
N GLY A 244 -17.52 3.95 11.21
CA GLY A 244 -16.93 4.62 10.04
C GLY A 244 -15.62 5.37 10.28
N LYS A 245 -15.15 5.52 11.53
CA LYS A 245 -13.90 6.25 11.84
C LYS A 245 -12.68 5.64 11.16
N SER A 246 -12.61 4.31 11.06
CA SER A 246 -11.50 3.63 10.37
C SER A 246 -11.51 3.89 8.86
N LEU A 247 -12.67 4.10 8.25
CA LEU A 247 -12.76 4.49 6.83
C LEU A 247 -12.23 5.91 6.63
N GLU A 248 -12.59 6.85 7.51
CA GLU A 248 -12.05 8.20 7.48
C GLU A 248 -10.54 8.20 7.67
N ALA A 249 -10.04 7.51 8.69
CA ALA A 249 -8.61 7.32 8.92
C ALA A 249 -7.90 6.79 7.67
N ASN A 250 -8.48 5.77 7.00
CA ASN A 250 -7.92 5.21 5.76
C ASN A 250 -7.88 6.23 4.61
N LEU A 251 -8.87 7.09 4.46
CA LEU A 251 -8.85 8.16 3.47
C LEU A 251 -7.69 9.15 3.75
N GLN A 252 -7.56 9.59 4.99
CA GLN A 252 -6.59 10.59 5.38
C GLN A 252 -5.13 10.07 5.29
N LEU A 253 -4.87 8.82 5.67
CA LEU A 253 -3.54 8.25 5.50
C LEU A 253 -3.17 8.10 4.02
N VAL A 254 -4.11 7.75 3.14
CA VAL A 254 -3.85 7.66 1.69
C VAL A 254 -3.53 9.04 1.11
N TYR A 255 -4.26 10.08 1.50
CA TYR A 255 -3.99 11.45 1.05
C TYR A 255 -2.64 11.96 1.53
N ASN A 256 -2.28 11.67 2.79
CA ASN A 256 -0.97 12.02 3.34
C ASN A 256 0.17 11.29 2.61
N ASN A 257 -0.01 10.01 2.29
CA ASN A 257 0.94 9.23 1.53
C ASN A 257 1.08 9.75 0.09
N ALA A 258 -0.04 10.17 -0.53
CA ALA A 258 -0.03 10.72 -1.88
C ALA A 258 0.80 12.02 -1.97
N LEU A 259 0.67 12.89 -0.98
CA LEU A 259 1.46 14.12 -0.90
C LEU A 259 2.97 13.80 -0.81
N LEU A 260 3.36 12.93 0.14
CA LEU A 260 4.75 12.55 0.31
C LEU A 260 5.30 11.82 -0.93
N GLY A 261 4.54 10.90 -1.51
CA GLY A 261 4.96 10.17 -2.71
C GLY A 261 5.17 11.08 -3.91
N GLY A 262 4.32 12.11 -4.09
CA GLY A 262 4.52 13.14 -5.10
C GLY A 262 5.80 13.93 -4.87
N GLN A 263 6.07 14.34 -3.63
CA GLN A 263 7.32 15.06 -3.27
C GLN A 263 8.57 14.20 -3.51
N ILE A 264 8.55 12.92 -3.14
CA ILE A 264 9.67 11.99 -3.39
C ILE A 264 9.89 11.82 -4.90
N ALA A 265 8.82 11.68 -5.69
CA ALA A 265 8.94 11.53 -7.14
C ALA A 265 9.58 12.75 -7.79
N VAL A 266 9.22 13.96 -7.37
CA VAL A 266 9.82 15.21 -7.85
C VAL A 266 11.30 15.29 -7.46
N SER A 267 11.64 14.98 -6.22
CA SER A 267 13.04 15.01 -5.74
C SER A 267 13.90 13.98 -6.49
N LEU A 268 13.41 12.76 -6.69
CA LEU A 268 14.11 11.73 -7.49
C LEU A 268 14.34 12.18 -8.93
N ALA A 269 13.37 12.86 -9.56
CA ALA A 269 13.50 13.36 -10.92
C ALA A 269 14.55 14.48 -11.01
N ALA A 270 14.61 15.38 -10.03
CA ALA A 270 15.59 16.46 -9.99
C ALA A 270 17.04 15.91 -9.95
N HIS A 271 17.31 14.92 -9.09
CA HIS A 271 18.63 14.29 -8.97
C HIS A 271 19.02 13.39 -10.15
N THR A 272 18.07 12.98 -11.00
CA THR A 272 18.38 12.12 -12.16
C THR A 272 18.75 12.94 -13.41
N GLN A 273 18.58 14.27 -13.37
CA GLN A 273 18.93 15.18 -14.46
C GLN A 273 20.34 15.77 -14.35
N GLU A 274 21.01 15.55 -13.22
CA GLU A 274 22.43 15.85 -12.99
C GLU A 274 23.33 14.65 -13.31
#